data_09cf237e92ddb74ccc4adc4bb296f7bd
#
_entry.id   09cf237e92ddb74ccc4adc4bb296f7bd
#
_cell.length_a   1.000
_cell.length_b   1.000
_cell.length_c   1.000
_cell.angle_alpha   90.00
_cell.angle_beta   90.00
_cell.angle_gamma   90.00
#
_symmetry.space_group_name_H-M   'P 1'
#
loop_
_entity.id
_entity.type
_entity.pdbx_description
1 polymer ?
#
loop_
_entity_poly.entity_id
_entity_poly.type
_entity_poly.pdbx_seq_one_letter_code
_entity_poly.pdbx_strand_id
1 'polypeptide(L)'
;MSKMTKGKYIIYGLGVSYFMIDQIYNQWLSYYYLPPETEKNLVPLLKPQYLVLAFIFARIIDAVSDPVVGYLSDNSKSRFGKRSIFMLIGGLPLGLLTIMYFYPVKSSQIATLIYLSIVGGLYFTAYTLVAAPYNALIPDLATNKEERLNLSTMQSTFRLIFTGVAMVLPGILISKFGMVNGVMNTEVGIRKTVILITILSVLGIYACVFFLKEKQLTQNRPKSESLGFMKSVSHLKDKEIILYFLGYFFFFCGFNILRGDLTYYLSAVMQKDIKFLTVISVILFGMAGMFFPITNKFGKKYSYKKVLIADMLLLIAGTFGLLFINKNTSIFAYVFFIICGTGLSGAAFIFPQAMLSEISAKLSETKKVSLEGFMFGIQGMFLKLAFLVQQVVQSTLLVAGNQNVQNGVKGATELGVKVTLVVALALFGVSLFFYNLL
;
A
#
# COMPACT_ATOMS: atom_id res chain seq x y z
N MET A 1 -4.85 -28.05 -23.89
CA MET A 1 -4.52 -26.88 -23.09
C MET A 1 -5.35 -26.89 -21.81
N SER A 2 -4.71 -26.86 -20.67
CA SER A 2 -5.43 -26.80 -19.38
C SER A 2 -6.02 -25.38 -19.25
N LYS A 3 -7.34 -25.24 -19.38
CA LYS A 3 -8.04 -23.95 -19.24
C LYS A 3 -8.00 -23.48 -17.79
N MET A 4 -7.97 -22.17 -17.58
CA MET A 4 -8.18 -21.53 -16.28
C MET A 4 -9.60 -21.83 -15.80
N THR A 5 -9.74 -22.62 -14.74
CA THR A 5 -11.03 -22.88 -14.08
C THR A 5 -11.34 -21.80 -13.06
N LYS A 6 -12.62 -21.64 -12.66
CA LYS A 6 -13.04 -20.71 -11.61
C LYS A 6 -12.23 -20.88 -10.33
N GLY A 7 -11.96 -22.12 -9.92
CA GLY A 7 -11.13 -22.42 -8.75
C GLY A 7 -9.70 -21.91 -8.88
N LYS A 8 -9.08 -22.00 -10.07
CA LYS A 8 -7.73 -21.49 -10.31
C LYS A 8 -7.65 -19.96 -10.28
N TYR A 9 -8.71 -19.25 -10.71
CA TYR A 9 -8.80 -17.79 -10.54
C TYR A 9 -8.84 -17.38 -9.05
N ILE A 10 -9.60 -18.11 -8.22
CA ILE A 10 -9.64 -17.89 -6.77
C ILE A 10 -8.27 -18.16 -6.15
N ILE A 11 -7.64 -19.31 -6.48
CA ILE A 11 -6.31 -19.67 -5.99
C ILE A 11 -5.27 -18.62 -6.40
N TYR A 12 -5.32 -18.12 -7.64
CA TYR A 12 -4.49 -17.01 -8.08
C TYR A 12 -4.75 -15.75 -7.23
N GLY A 13 -6.02 -15.41 -6.99
CA GLY A 13 -6.39 -14.26 -6.15
C GLY A 13 -5.84 -14.35 -4.72
N LEU A 14 -5.77 -15.55 -4.12
CA LEU A 14 -5.15 -15.73 -2.79
C LEU A 14 -3.67 -15.34 -2.77
N GLY A 15 -2.96 -15.46 -3.89
CA GLY A 15 -1.56 -15.08 -3.97
C GLY A 15 -1.26 -13.61 -3.68
N VAL A 16 -2.26 -12.69 -3.82
CA VAL A 16 -2.08 -11.27 -3.48
C VAL A 16 -2.15 -11.01 -1.97
N SER A 17 -2.31 -12.03 -1.14
CA SER A 17 -2.35 -11.90 0.33
C SER A 17 -1.10 -11.25 0.94
N TYR A 18 0.06 -11.27 0.25
CA TYR A 18 1.25 -10.50 0.67
C TYR A 18 0.95 -9.01 0.87
N PHE A 19 -0.11 -8.52 0.24
CA PHE A 19 -0.53 -7.14 0.37
C PHE A 19 -1.07 -6.81 1.77
N MET A 20 -1.56 -7.79 2.55
CA MET A 20 -1.89 -7.58 3.96
C MET A 20 -0.64 -7.21 4.77
N ILE A 21 0.49 -7.87 4.51
CA ILE A 21 1.78 -7.56 5.14
C ILE A 21 2.21 -6.14 4.81
N ASP A 22 2.11 -5.73 3.53
CA ASP A 22 2.42 -4.37 3.10
C ASP A 22 1.54 -3.31 3.81
N GLN A 23 0.25 -3.59 3.98
CA GLN A 23 -0.66 -2.69 4.71
C GLN A 23 -0.28 -2.56 6.20
N ILE A 24 0.03 -3.68 6.86
CA ILE A 24 0.48 -3.68 8.26
C ILE A 24 1.79 -2.90 8.41
N TYR A 25 2.76 -3.12 7.52
CA TYR A 25 4.00 -2.38 7.48
C TYR A 25 3.76 -0.87 7.38
N ASN A 26 2.99 -0.43 6.39
CA ASN A 26 2.76 0.99 6.12
C ASN A 26 1.94 1.70 7.20
N GLN A 27 1.05 1.00 7.91
CA GLN A 27 0.19 1.60 8.92
C GLN A 27 0.80 1.55 10.32
N TRP A 28 1.43 0.44 10.68
CA TRP A 28 1.79 0.17 12.07
C TRP A 28 3.26 0.34 12.39
N LEU A 29 4.17 0.27 11.39
CA LEU A 29 5.60 0.34 11.69
C LEU A 29 5.99 1.70 12.27
N SER A 30 5.61 2.80 11.61
CA SER A 30 5.88 4.15 12.12
C SER A 30 5.24 4.36 13.49
N TYR A 31 3.99 3.92 13.69
CA TYR A 31 3.29 4.00 14.97
C TYR A 31 4.00 3.22 16.10
N TYR A 32 4.55 2.05 15.78
CA TYR A 32 5.28 1.22 16.73
C TYR A 32 6.61 1.83 17.17
N TYR A 33 7.35 2.45 16.25
CA TYR A 33 8.65 3.06 16.54
C TYR A 33 8.54 4.50 17.04
N LEU A 34 7.48 5.20 16.70
CA LEU A 34 7.25 6.60 17.01
C LEU A 34 5.79 6.82 17.47
N PRO A 35 5.37 6.19 18.59
CA PRO A 35 4.01 6.30 19.08
C PRO A 35 3.67 7.74 19.50
N PRO A 36 2.36 8.11 19.54
CA PRO A 36 1.94 9.40 20.05
C PRO A 36 2.17 9.51 21.58
N GLU A 37 2.34 10.72 22.07
CA GLU A 37 2.53 11.01 23.51
C GLU A 37 1.35 10.52 24.37
N THR A 38 0.17 10.43 23.79
CA THR A 38 -1.04 9.95 24.48
C THR A 38 -1.04 8.45 24.73
N GLU A 39 -0.16 7.69 24.04
CA GLU A 39 -0.04 6.24 24.20
C GLU A 39 0.90 5.91 25.38
N LYS A 40 0.33 5.47 26.49
CA LYS A 40 1.08 5.23 27.75
C LYS A 40 1.87 3.93 27.76
N ASN A 41 1.47 2.96 26.92
CA ASN A 41 1.99 1.59 26.96
C ASN A 41 2.96 1.28 25.82
N LEU A 42 3.28 2.28 24.99
CA LEU A 42 4.23 2.17 23.90
C LEU A 42 5.19 3.36 23.95
N VAL A 43 6.47 3.08 24.07
CA VAL A 43 7.51 4.11 24.24
C VAL A 43 8.20 4.34 22.91
N PRO A 44 8.49 5.61 22.53
CA PRO A 44 9.27 5.89 21.32
C PRO A 44 10.61 5.16 21.32
N LEU A 45 10.92 4.43 20.24
CA LEU A 45 12.09 3.55 20.16
C LEU A 45 13.24 4.15 19.38
N LEU A 46 12.96 5.00 18.40
CA LEU A 46 13.98 5.50 17.46
C LEU A 46 13.72 6.98 17.16
N LYS A 47 14.79 7.78 17.15
CA LYS A 47 14.71 9.19 16.75
C LYS A 47 14.17 9.31 15.31
N PRO A 48 13.33 10.31 15.00
CA PRO A 48 12.74 10.49 13.67
C PRO A 48 13.74 10.44 12.52
N GLN A 49 14.89 11.12 12.64
CA GLN A 49 15.93 11.14 11.62
C GLN A 49 16.54 9.75 11.35
N TYR A 50 16.68 8.91 12.37
CA TYR A 50 17.17 7.54 12.20
C TYR A 50 16.13 6.63 11.57
N LEU A 51 14.86 6.85 11.89
CA LEU A 51 13.76 6.12 11.26
C LEU A 51 13.69 6.43 9.76
N VAL A 52 13.84 7.71 9.37
CA VAL A 52 13.93 8.15 7.96
C VAL A 52 15.12 7.47 7.26
N LEU A 53 16.31 7.46 7.88
CA LEU A 53 17.48 6.82 7.30
C LEU A 53 17.27 5.33 7.05
N ALA A 54 16.65 4.61 8.01
CA ALA A 54 16.33 3.20 7.85
C ALA A 54 15.36 2.97 6.68
N PHE A 55 14.33 3.81 6.53
CA PHE A 55 13.38 3.71 5.42
C PHE A 55 14.03 3.99 4.06
N ILE A 56 14.88 5.03 3.96
CA ILE A 56 15.60 5.35 2.72
C ILE A 56 16.49 4.17 2.34
N PHE A 57 17.28 3.64 3.28
CA PHE A 57 18.15 2.49 3.02
C PHE A 57 17.35 1.27 2.51
N ALA A 58 16.27 0.94 3.19
CA ALA A 58 15.40 -0.16 2.79
C ALA A 58 14.81 0.04 1.37
N ARG A 59 14.43 1.27 1.00
CA ARG A 59 13.93 1.59 -0.35
C ARG A 59 14.98 1.57 -1.44
N ILE A 60 16.24 1.86 -1.13
CA ILE A 60 17.35 1.69 -2.08
C ILE A 60 17.51 0.20 -2.41
N ILE A 61 17.46 -0.67 -1.40
CA ILE A 61 17.51 -2.13 -1.60
C ILE A 61 16.29 -2.61 -2.43
N ASP A 62 15.09 -2.12 -2.16
CA ASP A 62 13.87 -2.40 -2.94
C ASP A 62 14.07 -2.07 -4.43
N ALA A 63 14.55 -0.86 -4.72
CA ALA A 63 14.78 -0.41 -6.09
C ALA A 63 15.81 -1.27 -6.85
N VAL A 64 16.84 -1.77 -6.16
CA VAL A 64 17.85 -2.65 -6.74
C VAL A 64 17.34 -4.09 -6.90
N SER A 65 16.56 -4.58 -5.93
CA SER A 65 16.06 -5.96 -5.95
C SER A 65 15.04 -6.22 -7.07
N ASP A 66 14.23 -5.23 -7.46
CA ASP A 66 13.18 -5.38 -8.48
C ASP A 66 13.70 -5.87 -9.84
N PRO A 67 14.69 -5.19 -10.48
CA PRO A 67 15.20 -5.68 -11.77
C PRO A 67 15.97 -6.99 -11.64
N VAL A 68 16.66 -7.23 -10.53
CA VAL A 68 17.40 -8.47 -10.28
C VAL A 68 16.45 -9.66 -10.19
N VAL A 69 15.42 -9.57 -9.36
CA VAL A 69 14.40 -10.62 -9.20
C VAL A 69 13.60 -10.80 -10.50
N GLY A 70 13.27 -9.71 -11.19
CA GLY A 70 12.62 -9.76 -12.49
C GLY A 70 13.42 -10.63 -13.47
N TYR A 71 14.70 -10.30 -13.66
CA TYR A 71 15.59 -11.06 -14.54
C TYR A 71 15.75 -12.53 -14.12
N LEU A 72 15.99 -12.80 -12.84
CA LEU A 72 16.16 -14.15 -12.33
C LEU A 72 14.88 -14.99 -12.53
N SER A 73 13.70 -14.39 -12.28
CA SER A 73 12.44 -15.11 -12.42
C SER A 73 12.07 -15.36 -13.88
N ASP A 74 12.44 -14.49 -14.81
CA ASP A 74 12.24 -14.70 -16.25
C ASP A 74 13.04 -15.89 -16.78
N ASN A 75 14.25 -16.10 -16.25
CA ASN A 75 15.18 -17.14 -16.71
C ASN A 75 15.12 -18.44 -15.90
N SER A 76 14.25 -18.54 -14.90
CA SER A 76 14.14 -19.73 -14.06
C SER A 76 13.53 -20.92 -14.79
N LYS A 77 14.10 -22.12 -14.54
CA LYS A 77 13.65 -23.42 -15.08
C LYS A 77 13.12 -24.38 -13.99
N SER A 78 12.56 -23.85 -12.92
CA SER A 78 12.12 -24.61 -11.77
C SER A 78 11.00 -25.63 -12.10
N ARG A 79 10.97 -26.72 -11.33
CA ARG A 79 9.88 -27.73 -11.37
C ARG A 79 8.54 -27.19 -10.85
N PHE A 80 8.54 -26.17 -10.00
CA PHE A 80 7.33 -25.53 -9.47
C PHE A 80 6.71 -24.52 -10.43
N GLY A 81 7.46 -24.05 -11.41
CA GLY A 81 7.15 -22.93 -12.32
C GLY A 81 8.23 -21.87 -12.21
N LYS A 82 8.37 -21.04 -13.25
CA LYS A 82 9.43 -20.00 -13.29
C LYS A 82 9.18 -18.89 -12.28
N ARG A 83 7.91 -18.60 -11.95
CA ARG A 83 7.48 -17.54 -11.02
C ARG A 83 7.23 -18.09 -9.62
N SER A 84 6.52 -19.22 -9.52
CA SER A 84 6.12 -19.82 -8.25
C SER A 84 7.29 -20.20 -7.36
N ILE A 85 8.46 -20.53 -7.90
CA ILE A 85 9.66 -20.84 -7.10
C ILE A 85 10.13 -19.64 -6.29
N PHE A 86 10.07 -18.42 -6.86
CA PHE A 86 10.46 -17.20 -6.15
C PHE A 86 9.48 -16.86 -5.05
N MET A 87 8.17 -17.03 -5.31
CA MET A 87 7.14 -16.87 -4.28
C MET A 87 7.31 -17.87 -3.14
N LEU A 88 7.71 -19.13 -3.47
CA LEU A 88 8.00 -20.17 -2.48
C LEU A 88 9.18 -19.77 -1.57
N ILE A 89 10.29 -19.32 -2.17
CA ILE A 89 11.50 -18.92 -1.44
C ILE A 89 11.27 -17.65 -0.65
N GLY A 90 10.54 -16.66 -1.22
CA GLY A 90 10.31 -15.36 -0.62
C GLY A 90 9.22 -15.34 0.46
N GLY A 91 8.22 -16.24 0.39
CA GLY A 91 7.02 -16.17 1.24
C GLY A 91 7.29 -16.31 2.73
N LEU A 92 8.07 -17.33 3.15
CA LEU A 92 8.42 -17.53 4.56
C LEU A 92 9.37 -16.43 5.08
N PRO A 93 10.48 -16.08 4.39
CA PRO A 93 11.32 -14.95 4.81
C PRO A 93 10.54 -13.64 4.92
N LEU A 94 9.63 -13.33 3.99
CA LEU A 94 8.79 -12.15 4.07
C LEU A 94 7.97 -12.13 5.37
N GLY A 95 7.36 -13.25 5.73
CA GLY A 95 6.61 -13.38 6.98
C GLY A 95 7.48 -13.20 8.21
N LEU A 96 8.63 -13.87 8.28
CA LEU A 96 9.55 -13.78 9.41
C LEU A 96 10.09 -12.35 9.59
N LEU A 97 10.53 -11.71 8.51
CA LEU A 97 11.04 -10.34 8.53
C LEU A 97 9.97 -9.31 8.92
N THR A 98 8.70 -9.55 8.53
CA THR A 98 7.57 -8.74 8.99
C THR A 98 7.41 -8.81 10.50
N ILE A 99 7.50 -10.01 11.08
CA ILE A 99 7.44 -10.19 12.54
C ILE A 99 8.66 -9.53 13.19
N MET A 100 9.86 -9.72 12.67
CA MET A 100 11.10 -9.14 13.20
C MET A 100 11.04 -7.62 13.28
N TYR A 101 10.37 -6.91 12.38
CA TYR A 101 10.19 -5.46 12.47
C TYR A 101 9.58 -5.01 13.82
N PHE A 102 8.74 -5.83 14.43
CA PHE A 102 8.07 -5.51 15.70
C PHE A 102 8.77 -6.11 16.94
N TYR A 103 9.98 -6.66 16.75
CA TYR A 103 10.88 -7.14 17.81
C TYR A 103 12.26 -6.49 17.72
N PRO A 104 12.34 -5.16 17.86
CA PRO A 104 13.60 -4.42 17.70
C PRO A 104 14.61 -4.72 18.80
N VAL A 105 15.89 -4.57 18.42
CA VAL A 105 16.97 -4.46 19.40
C VAL A 105 16.88 -3.08 20.06
N LYS A 106 16.75 -3.05 21.39
CA LYS A 106 16.51 -1.80 22.19
C LYS A 106 17.78 -1.33 22.95
N SER A 107 18.96 -1.84 22.63
CA SER A 107 20.20 -1.55 23.37
C SER A 107 20.70 -0.12 23.18
N SER A 108 20.58 0.43 21.98
CA SER A 108 20.93 1.82 21.64
C SER A 108 20.22 2.30 20.38
N GLN A 109 20.16 3.62 20.17
CA GLN A 109 19.57 4.22 18.96
C GLN A 109 20.25 3.74 17.68
N ILE A 110 21.59 3.59 17.70
CA ILE A 110 22.37 3.13 16.55
C ILE A 110 22.13 1.63 16.30
N ALA A 111 22.08 0.82 17.35
CA ALA A 111 21.79 -0.61 17.22
C ALA A 111 20.37 -0.84 16.65
N THR A 112 19.40 -0.05 17.10
CA THR A 112 18.01 -0.08 16.56
C THR A 112 17.98 0.36 15.09
N LEU A 113 18.72 1.42 14.72
CA LEU A 113 18.85 1.89 13.34
C LEU A 113 19.45 0.79 12.43
N ILE A 114 20.58 0.20 12.83
CA ILE A 114 21.26 -0.85 12.06
C ILE A 114 20.33 -2.06 11.91
N TYR A 115 19.70 -2.50 13.01
CA TYR A 115 18.74 -3.59 12.99
C TYR A 115 17.59 -3.32 12.01
N LEU A 116 16.95 -2.15 12.12
CA LEU A 116 15.83 -1.76 11.28
C LEU A 116 16.23 -1.65 9.80
N SER A 117 17.42 -1.16 9.51
CA SER A 117 17.97 -1.06 8.16
C SER A 117 18.22 -2.44 7.54
N ILE A 118 18.82 -3.36 8.29
CA ILE A 118 19.08 -4.74 7.82
C ILE A 118 17.76 -5.48 7.60
N VAL A 119 16.87 -5.48 8.61
CA VAL A 119 15.55 -6.13 8.50
C VAL A 119 14.77 -5.50 7.34
N GLY A 120 14.86 -4.18 7.16
CA GLY A 120 14.21 -3.45 6.07
C GLY A 120 14.70 -3.85 4.68
N GLY A 121 16.00 -3.90 4.50
CA GLY A 121 16.59 -4.33 3.22
C GLY A 121 16.22 -5.76 2.86
N LEU A 122 16.32 -6.68 3.83
CA LEU A 122 15.92 -8.08 3.66
C LEU A 122 14.42 -8.24 3.42
N TYR A 123 13.58 -7.48 4.13
CA TYR A 123 12.12 -7.46 3.95
C TYR A 123 11.75 -7.08 2.52
N PHE A 124 12.27 -5.96 2.00
CA PHE A 124 11.97 -5.55 0.63
C PHE A 124 12.51 -6.52 -0.41
N THR A 125 13.67 -7.14 -0.18
CA THR A 125 14.14 -8.22 -1.03
C THR A 125 13.18 -9.41 -1.04
N ALA A 126 12.71 -9.86 0.12
CA ALA A 126 11.73 -10.94 0.24
C ALA A 126 10.36 -10.54 -0.34
N TYR A 127 9.94 -9.29 -0.14
CA TYR A 127 8.73 -8.74 -0.73
C TYR A 127 8.78 -8.77 -2.27
N THR A 128 9.89 -8.32 -2.86
CA THR A 128 10.11 -8.38 -4.30
C THR A 128 10.12 -9.81 -4.84
N LEU A 129 10.74 -10.78 -4.09
CA LEU A 129 10.70 -12.20 -4.46
C LEU A 129 9.27 -12.77 -4.55
N VAL A 130 8.30 -12.19 -3.85
CA VAL A 130 6.90 -12.59 -3.91
C VAL A 130 6.11 -11.73 -4.91
N ALA A 131 6.17 -10.42 -4.79
CA ALA A 131 5.29 -9.47 -5.48
C ALA A 131 5.57 -9.39 -6.99
N ALA A 132 6.85 -9.29 -7.39
CA ALA A 132 7.21 -9.15 -8.81
C ALA A 132 6.88 -10.42 -9.62
N PRO A 133 7.27 -11.65 -9.20
CA PRO A 133 6.87 -12.87 -9.87
C PRO A 133 5.35 -13.11 -9.87
N TYR A 134 4.66 -12.78 -8.78
CA TYR A 134 3.20 -12.90 -8.71
C TYR A 134 2.50 -12.02 -9.76
N ASN A 135 2.91 -10.77 -9.89
CA ASN A 135 2.35 -9.86 -10.91
C ASN A 135 2.67 -10.35 -12.33
N ALA A 136 3.84 -10.94 -12.55
CA ALA A 136 4.25 -11.50 -13.82
C ALA A 136 3.51 -12.81 -14.20
N LEU A 137 2.79 -13.43 -13.27
CA LEU A 137 1.91 -14.59 -13.59
C LEU A 137 0.77 -14.20 -14.53
N ILE A 138 0.26 -12.94 -14.51
CA ILE A 138 -0.86 -12.54 -15.39
C ILE A 138 -0.54 -12.79 -16.85
N PRO A 139 0.52 -12.18 -17.45
CA PRO A 139 0.86 -12.44 -18.84
C PRO A 139 1.30 -13.89 -19.09
N ASP A 140 1.89 -14.56 -18.09
CA ASP A 140 2.33 -15.94 -18.23
C ASP A 140 1.15 -16.94 -18.21
N LEU A 141 0.06 -16.65 -17.52
CA LEU A 141 -1.13 -17.51 -17.40
C LEU A 141 -2.23 -17.20 -18.43
N ALA A 142 -2.36 -15.96 -18.89
CA ALA A 142 -3.40 -15.58 -19.84
C ALA A 142 -3.08 -16.02 -21.26
N THR A 143 -4.02 -16.69 -21.93
CA THR A 143 -3.90 -17.08 -23.35
C THR A 143 -4.46 -16.03 -24.30
N ASN A 144 -5.38 -15.18 -23.80
CA ASN A 144 -6.08 -14.17 -24.57
C ASN A 144 -6.40 -12.96 -23.69
N LYS A 145 -6.94 -11.92 -24.32
CA LYS A 145 -7.28 -10.64 -23.67
C LYS A 145 -8.32 -10.84 -22.55
N GLU A 146 -9.29 -11.73 -22.73
CA GLU A 146 -10.35 -12.01 -21.74
C GLU A 146 -9.78 -12.68 -20.50
N GLU A 147 -8.94 -13.71 -20.64
CA GLU A 147 -8.28 -14.36 -19.49
C GLU A 147 -7.37 -13.40 -18.73
N ARG A 148 -6.67 -12.49 -19.44
CA ARG A 148 -5.85 -11.44 -18.80
C ARG A 148 -6.72 -10.51 -17.96
N LEU A 149 -7.86 -10.06 -18.51
CA LEU A 149 -8.80 -9.22 -17.79
C LEU A 149 -9.37 -9.93 -16.56
N ASN A 150 -9.76 -11.21 -16.68
CA ASN A 150 -10.29 -12.00 -15.59
C ASN A 150 -9.27 -12.19 -14.45
N LEU A 151 -7.99 -12.45 -14.78
CA LEU A 151 -6.90 -12.54 -13.78
C LEU A 151 -6.68 -11.20 -13.07
N SER A 152 -6.61 -10.10 -13.83
CA SER A 152 -6.45 -8.76 -13.27
C SER A 152 -7.63 -8.35 -12.37
N THR A 153 -8.86 -8.69 -12.78
CA THR A 153 -10.06 -8.45 -11.97
C THR A 153 -10.02 -9.25 -10.68
N MET A 154 -9.64 -10.54 -10.74
CA MET A 154 -9.53 -11.38 -9.56
C MET A 154 -8.45 -10.87 -8.60
N GLN A 155 -7.28 -10.48 -9.12
CA GLN A 155 -6.22 -9.85 -8.34
C GLN A 155 -6.72 -8.59 -7.62
N SER A 156 -7.40 -7.70 -8.35
CA SER A 156 -7.91 -6.44 -7.79
C SER A 156 -8.97 -6.68 -6.72
N THR A 157 -9.86 -7.64 -6.95
CA THR A 157 -10.91 -8.02 -5.97
C THR A 157 -10.28 -8.54 -4.68
N PHE A 158 -9.34 -9.49 -4.76
CA PHE A 158 -8.67 -10.01 -3.57
C PHE A 158 -7.77 -8.97 -2.90
N ARG A 159 -7.11 -8.10 -3.67
CA ARG A 159 -6.34 -6.97 -3.13
C ARG A 159 -7.25 -6.06 -2.29
N LEU A 160 -8.45 -5.73 -2.78
CA LEU A 160 -9.41 -4.91 -2.03
C LEU A 160 -9.86 -5.62 -0.74
N ILE A 161 -10.19 -6.91 -0.80
CA ILE A 161 -10.56 -7.72 0.37
C ILE A 161 -9.44 -7.72 1.40
N PHE A 162 -8.21 -8.03 0.99
CA PHE A 162 -7.07 -8.10 1.91
C PHE A 162 -6.64 -6.73 2.45
N THR A 163 -6.82 -5.65 1.67
CA THR A 163 -6.67 -4.28 2.18
C THR A 163 -7.70 -4.01 3.27
N GLY A 164 -8.97 -4.33 3.03
CA GLY A 164 -10.04 -4.19 4.03
C GLY A 164 -9.74 -4.98 5.31
N VAL A 165 -9.32 -6.24 5.19
CA VAL A 165 -8.91 -7.08 6.33
C VAL A 165 -7.77 -6.43 7.12
N ALA A 166 -6.71 -5.99 6.43
CA ALA A 166 -5.54 -5.40 7.07
C ALA A 166 -5.78 -4.01 7.68
N MET A 167 -6.79 -3.29 7.23
CA MET A 167 -7.13 -1.95 7.75
C MET A 167 -8.18 -2.02 8.88
N VAL A 168 -9.11 -2.97 8.79
CA VAL A 168 -10.26 -3.07 9.72
C VAL A 168 -9.93 -3.94 10.94
N LEU A 169 -9.33 -5.13 10.74
CA LEU A 169 -9.12 -6.08 11.83
C LEU A 169 -8.13 -5.63 12.92
N PRO A 170 -7.02 -4.91 12.62
CA PRO A 170 -6.04 -4.59 13.65
C PRO A 170 -6.62 -3.82 14.84
N GLY A 171 -7.56 -2.89 14.63
CA GLY A 171 -8.17 -2.14 15.73
C GLY A 171 -8.79 -3.06 16.79
N ILE A 172 -9.58 -4.07 16.35
CA ILE A 172 -10.19 -5.05 17.27
C ILE A 172 -9.15 -6.01 17.83
N LEU A 173 -8.27 -6.54 16.98
CA LEU A 173 -7.30 -7.56 17.39
C LEU A 173 -6.28 -7.01 18.38
N ILE A 174 -5.78 -5.80 18.17
CA ILE A 174 -4.83 -5.16 19.08
C ILE A 174 -5.49 -4.91 20.43
N SER A 175 -6.71 -4.39 20.45
CA SER A 175 -7.46 -4.20 21.70
C SER A 175 -7.68 -5.53 22.43
N LYS A 176 -8.08 -6.60 21.71
CA LYS A 176 -8.33 -7.93 22.30
C LYS A 176 -7.05 -8.61 22.79
N PHE A 177 -6.01 -8.65 21.97
CA PHE A 177 -4.76 -9.34 22.28
C PHE A 177 -3.85 -8.54 23.23
N GLY A 178 -4.08 -7.22 23.31
CA GLY A 178 -3.35 -6.34 24.21
C GLY A 178 -3.83 -6.38 25.66
N MET A 179 -5.00 -6.95 25.94
CA MET A 179 -5.47 -7.14 27.31
C MET A 179 -4.67 -8.25 28.00
N VAL A 180 -3.76 -7.85 28.89
CA VAL A 180 -2.91 -8.76 29.68
C VAL A 180 -3.20 -8.50 31.16
N ASN A 181 -3.72 -9.49 31.86
CA ASN A 181 -4.08 -9.39 33.28
C ASN A 181 -4.99 -8.17 33.63
N GLY A 182 -5.92 -7.85 32.71
CA GLY A 182 -6.85 -6.72 32.88
C GLY A 182 -6.26 -5.34 32.55
N VAL A 183 -4.98 -5.25 32.15
CA VAL A 183 -4.31 -4.00 31.76
C VAL A 183 -4.02 -4.03 30.26
N MET A 184 -4.26 -2.92 29.59
CA MET A 184 -3.95 -2.78 28.18
C MET A 184 -2.44 -2.67 27.96
N ASN A 185 -1.88 -3.55 27.13
CA ASN A 185 -0.51 -3.49 26.63
C ASN A 185 -0.53 -3.45 25.09
N THR A 186 -0.43 -2.25 24.54
CA THR A 186 -0.50 -2.00 23.10
C THR A 186 0.63 -2.70 22.34
N GLU A 187 1.84 -2.79 22.91
CA GLU A 187 2.98 -3.49 22.29
C GLU A 187 2.66 -4.97 22.06
N VAL A 188 2.13 -5.65 23.06
CA VAL A 188 1.72 -7.06 22.97
C VAL A 188 0.58 -7.22 21.96
N GLY A 189 -0.40 -6.32 21.98
CA GLY A 189 -1.52 -6.32 21.04
C GLY A 189 -1.07 -6.22 19.60
N ILE A 190 -0.18 -5.27 19.27
CA ILE A 190 0.39 -5.09 17.94
C ILE A 190 1.14 -6.35 17.51
N ARG A 191 2.06 -6.86 18.34
CA ARG A 191 2.88 -8.04 18.02
C ARG A 191 2.03 -9.27 17.69
N LYS A 192 1.04 -9.60 18.53
CA LYS A 192 0.16 -10.75 18.31
C LYS A 192 -0.69 -10.57 17.04
N THR A 193 -1.18 -9.35 16.78
CA THR A 193 -1.94 -9.02 15.58
C THR A 193 -1.09 -9.17 14.31
N VAL A 194 0.13 -8.66 14.33
CA VAL A 194 1.10 -8.80 13.22
C VAL A 194 1.37 -10.26 12.93
N ILE A 195 1.65 -11.08 13.97
CA ILE A 195 1.89 -12.51 13.79
C ILE A 195 0.69 -13.19 13.11
N LEU A 196 -0.53 -12.94 13.58
CA LEU A 196 -1.74 -13.55 13.02
C LEU A 196 -1.94 -13.18 11.55
N ILE A 197 -1.89 -11.88 11.22
CA ILE A 197 -2.10 -11.41 9.85
C ILE A 197 -0.97 -11.90 8.92
N THR A 198 0.26 -11.96 9.42
CA THR A 198 1.40 -12.49 8.69
C THR A 198 1.22 -13.96 8.37
N ILE A 199 0.79 -14.78 9.32
CA ILE A 199 0.50 -16.21 9.09
C ILE A 199 -0.57 -16.37 8.01
N LEU A 200 -1.68 -15.64 8.09
CA LEU A 200 -2.75 -15.68 7.09
C LEU A 200 -2.24 -15.27 5.70
N SER A 201 -1.38 -14.26 5.64
CA SER A 201 -0.76 -13.79 4.40
C SER A 201 0.14 -14.86 3.78
N VAL A 202 1.04 -15.46 4.56
CA VAL A 202 1.96 -16.51 4.09
C VAL A 202 1.19 -17.75 3.63
N LEU A 203 0.13 -18.12 4.34
CA LEU A 203 -0.75 -19.23 3.91
C LEU A 203 -1.40 -18.94 2.55
N GLY A 204 -1.86 -17.72 2.30
CA GLY A 204 -2.43 -17.34 1.00
C GLY A 204 -1.39 -17.37 -0.13
N ILE A 205 -0.15 -16.90 0.10
CA ILE A 205 0.96 -17.01 -0.85
C ILE A 205 1.22 -18.48 -1.19
N TYR A 206 1.36 -19.34 -0.19
CA TYR A 206 1.65 -20.76 -0.41
C TYR A 206 0.49 -21.52 -1.00
N ALA A 207 -0.75 -21.16 -0.68
CA ALA A 207 -1.92 -21.69 -1.37
C ALA A 207 -1.85 -21.44 -2.88
N CYS A 208 -1.46 -20.21 -3.28
CA CYS A 208 -1.23 -19.90 -4.69
C CYS A 208 -0.11 -20.77 -5.28
N VAL A 209 1.05 -20.85 -4.64
CA VAL A 209 2.22 -21.61 -5.14
C VAL A 209 1.89 -23.08 -5.36
N PHE A 210 1.27 -23.74 -4.38
CA PHE A 210 1.06 -25.20 -4.44
C PHE A 210 -0.16 -25.61 -5.27
N PHE A 211 -1.25 -24.84 -5.24
CA PHE A 211 -2.51 -25.25 -5.88
C PHE A 211 -2.72 -24.64 -7.28
N LEU A 212 -2.06 -23.53 -7.64
CA LEU A 212 -2.16 -22.96 -8.98
C LEU A 212 -1.52 -23.86 -10.04
N LYS A 213 -0.41 -24.56 -9.68
CA LYS A 213 0.35 -25.46 -10.57
C LYS A 213 0.80 -24.75 -11.85
N GLU A 214 1.51 -23.62 -11.71
CA GLU A 214 1.96 -22.74 -12.81
C GLU A 214 2.54 -23.52 -13.98
N LYS A 215 3.48 -24.45 -13.73
CA LYS A 215 4.17 -25.21 -14.78
C LYS A 215 3.20 -25.95 -15.72
N GLN A 216 2.12 -26.52 -15.19
CA GLN A 216 1.12 -27.24 -15.99
C GLN A 216 0.32 -26.28 -16.89
N LEU A 217 0.14 -25.01 -16.44
CA LEU A 217 -0.60 -23.98 -17.17
C LEU A 217 0.24 -23.29 -18.24
N THR A 218 1.57 -23.27 -18.11
CA THR A 218 2.48 -22.50 -18.96
C THR A 218 3.30 -23.36 -19.95
N GLN A 219 3.23 -24.68 -19.85
CA GLN A 219 4.13 -25.66 -20.50
C GLN A 219 4.22 -25.54 -22.03
N ASN A 220 3.17 -25.03 -22.70
CA ASN A 220 3.09 -24.96 -24.17
C ASN A 220 2.88 -23.51 -24.68
N ARG A 221 3.43 -22.52 -23.96
CA ARG A 221 3.22 -21.13 -24.36
C ARG A 221 4.40 -20.53 -25.12
N PRO A 222 4.17 -19.78 -26.22
CA PRO A 222 5.22 -19.04 -26.89
C PRO A 222 5.78 -17.99 -25.93
N LYS A 223 7.10 -17.79 -25.97
CA LYS A 223 7.74 -16.69 -25.22
C LYS A 223 7.23 -15.38 -25.83
N SER A 224 6.60 -14.51 -25.01
CA SER A 224 6.30 -13.16 -25.45
C SER A 224 7.61 -12.38 -25.55
N GLU A 225 7.90 -11.82 -26.71
CA GLU A 225 8.97 -10.85 -26.87
C GLU A 225 8.57 -9.57 -26.13
N SER A 226 9.30 -9.24 -25.06
CA SER A 226 9.17 -7.94 -24.40
C SER A 226 10.04 -6.93 -25.15
N LEU A 227 9.46 -5.78 -25.46
CA LEU A 227 10.26 -4.64 -25.94
C LEU A 227 11.33 -4.28 -24.91
N GLY A 228 12.55 -4.04 -25.38
CA GLY A 228 13.62 -3.64 -24.48
C GLY A 228 13.25 -2.37 -23.69
N PHE A 229 13.50 -2.40 -22.38
CA PHE A 229 13.20 -1.33 -21.42
C PHE A 229 13.59 0.07 -21.92
N MET A 230 14.79 0.22 -22.49
CA MET A 230 15.30 1.50 -23.01
C MET A 230 14.46 2.11 -24.13
N LYS A 231 13.90 1.29 -25.04
CA LYS A 231 13.01 1.79 -26.09
C LYS A 231 11.66 2.26 -25.54
N SER A 232 11.17 1.63 -24.50
CA SER A 232 9.91 2.01 -23.84
C SER A 232 10.03 3.33 -23.08
N VAL A 233 11.19 3.62 -22.47
CA VAL A 233 11.46 4.88 -21.74
C VAL A 233 11.37 6.12 -22.65
N SER A 234 11.77 6.02 -23.92
CA SER A 234 11.71 7.15 -24.86
C SER A 234 10.27 7.66 -25.12
N HIS A 235 9.26 6.83 -24.87
CA HIS A 235 7.84 7.16 -25.04
C HIS A 235 7.23 7.89 -23.84
N LEU A 236 7.95 8.00 -22.71
CA LEU A 236 7.48 8.74 -21.52
C LEU A 236 7.50 10.27 -21.70
N LYS A 237 8.00 10.77 -22.83
CA LYS A 237 8.05 12.22 -23.10
C LYS A 237 6.71 12.81 -23.55
N ASP A 238 5.68 11.98 -23.71
CA ASP A 238 4.33 12.44 -24.03
C ASP A 238 3.73 13.24 -22.87
N LYS A 239 3.18 14.42 -23.16
CA LYS A 239 2.64 15.34 -22.18
C LYS A 239 1.50 14.71 -21.36
N GLU A 240 0.59 13.96 -22.00
CA GLU A 240 -0.52 13.29 -21.32
C GLU A 240 0.00 12.28 -20.28
N ILE A 241 1.07 11.55 -20.62
CA ILE A 241 1.68 10.55 -19.74
C ILE A 241 2.34 11.22 -18.53
N ILE A 242 3.12 12.27 -18.77
CA ILE A 242 3.78 13.01 -17.70
C ILE A 242 2.75 13.61 -16.74
N LEU A 243 1.72 14.26 -17.24
CA LEU A 243 0.66 14.85 -16.42
C LEU A 243 -0.09 13.78 -15.61
N TYR A 244 -0.39 12.62 -16.22
CA TYR A 244 -1.01 11.51 -15.53
C TYR A 244 -0.14 10.99 -14.38
N PHE A 245 1.15 10.71 -14.61
CA PHE A 245 2.03 10.18 -13.57
C PHE A 245 2.32 11.18 -12.46
N LEU A 246 2.43 12.46 -12.76
CA LEU A 246 2.55 13.50 -11.74
C LEU A 246 1.28 13.59 -10.90
N GLY A 247 0.10 13.64 -11.54
CA GLY A 247 -1.18 13.60 -10.84
C GLY A 247 -1.31 12.37 -9.94
N TYR A 248 -1.01 11.20 -10.47
CA TYR A 248 -1.01 9.93 -9.76
C TYR A 248 -0.06 9.94 -8.54
N PHE A 249 1.18 10.36 -8.75
CA PHE A 249 2.19 10.40 -7.69
C PHE A 249 1.78 11.28 -6.52
N PHE A 250 1.43 12.53 -6.80
CA PHE A 250 1.03 13.47 -5.74
C PHE A 250 -0.25 13.04 -5.04
N PHE A 251 -1.22 12.46 -5.77
CA PHE A 251 -2.41 11.88 -5.17
C PHE A 251 -2.05 10.78 -4.17
N PHE A 252 -1.25 9.80 -4.59
CA PHE A 252 -0.89 8.67 -3.73
C PHE A 252 0.05 9.07 -2.60
N CYS A 253 0.88 10.11 -2.74
CA CYS A 253 1.59 10.69 -1.59
C CYS A 253 0.61 11.20 -0.53
N GLY A 254 -0.36 12.04 -0.89
CA GLY A 254 -1.37 12.56 0.04
C GLY A 254 -2.25 11.46 0.62
N PHE A 255 -2.72 10.52 -0.20
CA PHE A 255 -3.55 9.40 0.24
C PHE A 255 -2.83 8.47 1.22
N ASN A 256 -1.56 8.14 0.96
CA ASN A 256 -0.79 7.30 1.86
C ASN A 256 -0.51 7.99 3.19
N ILE A 257 -0.26 9.32 3.20
CA ILE A 257 -0.15 10.10 4.44
C ILE A 257 -1.46 10.03 5.22
N LEU A 258 -2.59 10.39 4.60
CA LEU A 258 -3.91 10.35 5.24
C LEU A 258 -4.21 8.97 5.84
N ARG A 259 -3.95 7.91 5.09
CA ARG A 259 -4.16 6.54 5.51
C ARG A 259 -3.24 6.13 6.66
N GLY A 260 -1.96 6.45 6.57
CA GLY A 260 -0.96 6.14 7.60
C GLY A 260 -1.20 6.93 8.89
N ASP A 261 -1.79 8.11 8.78
CA ASP A 261 -2.12 8.95 9.93
C ASP A 261 -3.39 8.51 10.68
N LEU A 262 -4.21 7.60 10.15
CA LEU A 262 -5.47 7.20 10.81
C LEU A 262 -5.27 6.75 12.25
N THR A 263 -4.23 5.96 12.53
CA THR A 263 -3.92 5.46 13.87
C THR A 263 -3.48 6.60 14.78
N TYR A 264 -2.62 7.49 14.29
CA TYR A 264 -2.17 8.68 15.01
C TYR A 264 -3.30 9.67 15.24
N TYR A 265 -4.16 9.87 14.24
CA TYR A 265 -5.31 10.75 14.34
C TYR A 265 -6.28 10.28 15.44
N LEU A 266 -6.55 8.97 15.48
CA LEU A 266 -7.37 8.38 16.53
C LEU A 266 -6.77 8.63 17.93
N SER A 267 -5.47 8.36 18.08
CA SER A 267 -4.81 8.37 19.38
C SER A 267 -4.43 9.77 19.85
N ALA A 268 -3.85 10.61 18.98
CA ALA A 268 -3.33 11.93 19.34
C ALA A 268 -4.40 13.04 19.24
N VAL A 269 -5.28 13.01 18.21
CA VAL A 269 -6.27 14.07 17.98
C VAL A 269 -7.60 13.75 18.67
N MET A 270 -8.18 12.57 18.36
CA MET A 270 -9.47 12.18 18.94
C MET A 270 -9.35 11.66 20.37
N GLN A 271 -8.18 11.22 20.79
CA GLN A 271 -7.87 10.60 22.10
C GLN A 271 -8.85 9.46 22.44
N LYS A 272 -9.11 8.60 21.45
CA LYS A 272 -9.99 7.44 21.56
C LYS A 272 -9.19 6.14 21.63
N ASP A 273 -9.83 5.11 22.21
CA ASP A 273 -9.29 3.75 22.29
C ASP A 273 -9.03 3.19 20.87
N ILE A 274 -7.95 2.42 20.73
CA ILE A 274 -7.49 1.86 19.45
C ILE A 274 -8.55 0.97 18.74
N LYS A 275 -9.50 0.39 19.50
CA LYS A 275 -10.65 -0.35 18.93
C LYS A 275 -11.49 0.49 17.98
N PHE A 276 -11.55 1.82 18.18
CA PHE A 276 -12.30 2.73 17.31
C PHE A 276 -11.63 2.92 15.94
N LEU A 277 -10.37 2.50 15.78
CA LEU A 277 -9.70 2.47 14.47
C LEU A 277 -10.48 1.60 13.47
N THR A 278 -11.03 0.47 13.95
CA THR A 278 -11.92 -0.37 13.13
C THR A 278 -13.12 0.41 12.62
N VAL A 279 -13.76 1.20 13.47
CA VAL A 279 -14.94 2.01 13.08
C VAL A 279 -14.55 3.03 12.01
N ILE A 280 -13.45 3.76 12.22
CA ILE A 280 -12.96 4.75 11.25
C ILE A 280 -12.60 4.07 9.92
N SER A 281 -11.91 2.93 9.97
CA SER A 281 -11.53 2.19 8.77
C SER A 281 -12.75 1.66 8.01
N VAL A 282 -13.76 1.13 8.71
CA VAL A 282 -15.02 0.67 8.11
C VAL A 282 -15.76 1.85 7.47
N ILE A 283 -15.81 3.00 8.13
CA ILE A 283 -16.44 4.20 7.56
C ILE A 283 -15.69 4.62 6.29
N LEU A 284 -14.38 4.81 6.37
CA LEU A 284 -13.57 5.32 5.25
C LEU A 284 -13.60 4.38 4.04
N PHE A 285 -13.26 3.11 4.23
CA PHE A 285 -13.16 2.14 3.13
C PHE A 285 -14.51 1.53 2.76
N GLY A 286 -15.45 1.41 3.70
CA GLY A 286 -16.81 0.99 3.45
C GLY A 286 -17.57 2.00 2.60
N MET A 287 -17.45 3.30 2.89
CA MET A 287 -18.02 4.36 2.06
C MET A 287 -17.39 4.35 0.65
N ALA A 288 -16.07 4.20 0.54
CA ALA A 288 -15.42 4.05 -0.76
C ALA A 288 -16.04 2.91 -1.58
N GLY A 289 -16.19 1.73 -0.97
CA GLY A 289 -16.79 0.56 -1.63
C GLY A 289 -18.27 0.75 -1.98
N MET A 290 -19.05 1.33 -1.07
CA MET A 290 -20.48 1.61 -1.28
C MET A 290 -20.72 2.57 -2.46
N PHE A 291 -19.84 3.55 -2.63
CA PHE A 291 -19.95 4.53 -3.71
C PHE A 291 -19.39 4.05 -5.05
N PHE A 292 -18.68 2.91 -5.12
CA PHE A 292 -18.13 2.36 -6.37
C PHE A 292 -19.13 2.30 -7.53
N PRO A 293 -20.36 1.71 -7.36
CA PRO A 293 -21.32 1.65 -8.45
C PRO A 293 -21.76 3.02 -8.93
N ILE A 294 -21.95 3.96 -7.99
CA ILE A 294 -22.38 5.34 -8.26
C ILE A 294 -21.30 6.08 -9.04
N THR A 295 -20.07 6.07 -8.55
CA THR A 295 -18.90 6.71 -9.15
C THR A 295 -18.62 6.14 -10.55
N ASN A 296 -18.70 4.81 -10.72
CA ASN A 296 -18.52 4.18 -12.03
C ASN A 296 -19.63 4.59 -13.02
N LYS A 297 -20.89 4.65 -12.57
CA LYS A 297 -22.02 5.13 -13.41
C LYS A 297 -21.80 6.58 -13.85
N PHE A 298 -21.40 7.45 -12.94
CA PHE A 298 -21.11 8.85 -13.27
C PHE A 298 -19.87 8.99 -14.17
N GLY A 299 -18.82 8.21 -13.96
CA GLY A 299 -17.64 8.16 -14.83
C GLY A 299 -17.98 7.83 -16.29
N LYS A 300 -18.87 6.85 -16.50
CA LYS A 300 -19.38 6.50 -17.83
C LYS A 300 -20.26 7.58 -18.45
N LYS A 301 -21.03 8.32 -17.63
CA LYS A 301 -21.99 9.34 -18.12
C LYS A 301 -21.30 10.68 -18.43
N TYR A 302 -20.36 11.13 -17.57
CA TYR A 302 -19.84 12.51 -17.65
C TYR A 302 -18.37 12.59 -18.12
N SER A 303 -17.57 11.64 -17.89
CA SER A 303 -16.15 11.35 -18.18
C SER A 303 -15.38 11.02 -16.90
N TYR A 304 -14.37 10.17 -17.01
CA TYR A 304 -13.52 9.79 -15.88
C TYR A 304 -12.83 11.00 -15.23
N LYS A 305 -12.33 11.95 -16.04
CA LYS A 305 -11.66 13.17 -15.56
C LYS A 305 -12.58 14.03 -14.68
N LYS A 306 -13.81 14.32 -15.12
CA LYS A 306 -14.74 15.18 -14.38
C LYS A 306 -15.13 14.59 -13.03
N VAL A 307 -15.39 13.27 -13.00
CA VAL A 307 -15.78 12.59 -11.76
C VAL A 307 -14.56 12.44 -10.83
N LEU A 308 -13.37 12.17 -11.35
CA LEU A 308 -12.13 12.18 -10.57
C LEU A 308 -11.92 13.52 -9.86
N ILE A 309 -12.09 14.64 -10.58
CA ILE A 309 -11.97 15.99 -9.99
C ILE A 309 -12.99 16.20 -8.86
N ALA A 310 -14.24 15.78 -9.07
CA ALA A 310 -15.27 15.86 -8.02
C ALA A 310 -14.92 15.02 -6.79
N ASP A 311 -14.48 13.78 -6.99
CA ASP A 311 -14.04 12.89 -5.92
C ASP A 311 -12.83 13.45 -5.16
N MET A 312 -11.87 14.06 -5.86
CA MET A 312 -10.73 14.72 -5.23
C MET A 312 -11.14 15.95 -4.42
N LEU A 313 -12.11 16.73 -4.90
CA LEU A 313 -12.64 17.87 -4.14
C LEU A 313 -13.35 17.40 -2.86
N LEU A 314 -14.11 16.31 -2.91
CA LEU A 314 -14.69 15.70 -1.70
C LEU A 314 -13.60 15.26 -0.72
N LEU A 315 -12.55 14.59 -1.22
CA LEU A 315 -11.44 14.17 -0.38
C LEU A 315 -10.70 15.34 0.27
N ILE A 316 -10.46 16.41 -0.48
CA ILE A 316 -9.86 17.66 0.02
C ILE A 316 -10.77 18.28 1.09
N ALA A 317 -12.07 18.42 0.83
CA ALA A 317 -13.02 18.98 1.79
C ALA A 317 -13.09 18.17 3.08
N GLY A 318 -13.18 16.85 2.99
CA GLY A 318 -13.16 15.95 4.14
C GLY A 318 -11.87 16.07 4.95
N THR A 319 -10.72 16.01 4.27
CA THR A 319 -9.40 16.13 4.93
C THR A 319 -9.21 17.52 5.56
N PHE A 320 -9.68 18.58 4.91
CA PHE A 320 -9.67 19.92 5.48
C PHE A 320 -10.51 20.01 6.75
N GLY A 321 -11.72 19.42 6.76
CA GLY A 321 -12.57 19.36 7.96
C GLY A 321 -11.91 18.64 9.13
N LEU A 322 -11.11 17.60 8.88
CA LEU A 322 -10.37 16.89 9.93
C LEU A 322 -9.36 17.79 10.69
N LEU A 323 -8.85 18.88 10.09
CA LEU A 323 -7.93 19.81 10.76
C LEU A 323 -8.57 20.53 11.96
N PHE A 324 -9.87 20.75 11.95
CA PHE A 324 -10.61 21.47 13.01
C PHE A 324 -11.08 20.57 14.16
N ILE A 325 -10.87 19.27 14.03
CA ILE A 325 -11.24 18.30 15.06
C ILE A 325 -10.22 18.30 16.20
N ASN A 326 -10.74 18.08 17.40
CA ASN A 326 -9.97 17.84 18.61
C ASN A 326 -10.71 16.81 19.48
N LYS A 327 -10.21 16.52 20.68
CA LYS A 327 -10.81 15.58 21.63
C LYS A 327 -12.30 15.82 21.87
N ASN A 328 -12.70 17.10 22.06
CA ASN A 328 -14.08 17.48 22.42
C ASN A 328 -15.03 17.40 21.21
N THR A 329 -14.52 17.61 20.00
CA THR A 329 -15.28 17.59 18.73
C THR A 329 -15.13 16.28 17.97
N SER A 330 -14.53 15.25 18.59
CA SER A 330 -14.15 13.99 17.95
C SER A 330 -15.33 13.25 17.29
N ILE A 331 -16.56 13.47 17.70
CA ILE A 331 -17.76 12.89 17.07
C ILE A 331 -17.95 13.38 15.61
N PHE A 332 -17.59 14.61 15.31
CA PHE A 332 -17.73 15.17 13.96
C PHE A 332 -16.67 14.62 12.99
N ALA A 333 -15.56 14.01 13.50
CA ALA A 333 -14.57 13.37 12.65
C ALA A 333 -15.18 12.28 11.77
N TYR A 334 -16.19 11.57 12.26
CA TYR A 334 -16.87 10.50 11.48
C TYR A 334 -17.55 11.05 10.22
N VAL A 335 -18.13 12.26 10.28
CA VAL A 335 -18.72 12.93 9.11
C VAL A 335 -17.65 13.21 8.06
N PHE A 336 -16.50 13.74 8.48
CA PHE A 336 -15.39 14.02 7.56
C PHE A 336 -14.77 12.74 6.99
N PHE A 337 -14.69 11.65 7.75
CA PHE A 337 -14.27 10.35 7.22
C PHE A 337 -15.27 9.77 6.21
N ILE A 338 -16.58 9.99 6.37
CA ILE A 338 -17.60 9.65 5.36
C ILE A 338 -17.32 10.41 4.07
N ILE A 339 -17.09 11.72 4.14
CA ILE A 339 -16.80 12.56 2.98
C ILE A 339 -15.51 12.10 2.29
N CYS A 340 -14.44 11.87 3.06
CA CYS A 340 -13.18 11.31 2.54
C CYS A 340 -13.39 9.96 1.85
N GLY A 341 -14.12 9.04 2.49
CA GLY A 341 -14.40 7.71 1.95
C GLY A 341 -15.15 7.77 0.62
N THR A 342 -16.14 8.66 0.52
CA THR A 342 -16.87 8.89 -0.73
C THR A 342 -15.92 9.35 -1.85
N GLY A 343 -15.06 10.33 -1.59
CA GLY A 343 -14.07 10.83 -2.56
C GLY A 343 -13.00 9.79 -2.94
N LEU A 344 -12.65 8.87 -2.04
CA LEU A 344 -11.70 7.80 -2.34
C LEU A 344 -12.23 6.78 -3.36
N SER A 345 -13.54 6.65 -3.52
CA SER A 345 -14.17 5.66 -4.40
C SER A 345 -13.60 5.71 -5.82
N GLY A 346 -13.63 6.85 -6.47
CA GLY A 346 -13.07 7.03 -7.81
C GLY A 346 -11.58 7.36 -7.81
N ALA A 347 -11.18 8.30 -6.95
CA ALA A 347 -9.84 8.87 -6.99
C ALA A 347 -8.73 7.84 -6.65
N ALA A 348 -8.96 6.94 -5.68
CA ALA A 348 -7.96 5.96 -5.28
C ALA A 348 -8.09 4.61 -6.01
N PHE A 349 -9.31 4.18 -6.35
CA PHE A 349 -9.56 2.78 -6.71
C PHE A 349 -10.00 2.58 -8.17
N ILE A 350 -10.82 3.47 -8.75
CA ILE A 350 -11.40 3.25 -10.08
C ILE A 350 -10.58 3.98 -11.16
N PHE A 351 -10.47 5.30 -11.04
CA PHE A 351 -10.00 6.13 -12.15
C PHE A 351 -8.51 6.00 -12.46
N PRO A 352 -7.57 5.81 -11.49
CA PRO A 352 -6.17 5.67 -11.83
C PRO A 352 -5.90 4.51 -12.79
N GLN A 353 -6.57 3.37 -12.60
CA GLN A 353 -6.40 2.20 -13.46
C GLN A 353 -7.10 2.41 -14.82
N ALA A 354 -8.32 2.98 -14.81
CA ALA A 354 -9.09 3.21 -16.03
C ALA A 354 -8.40 4.22 -16.95
N MET A 355 -7.92 5.34 -16.40
CA MET A 355 -7.23 6.39 -17.16
C MET A 355 -5.90 5.89 -17.72
N LEU A 356 -5.10 5.15 -16.92
CA LEU A 356 -3.86 4.58 -17.43
C LEU A 356 -4.10 3.59 -18.57
N SER A 357 -5.13 2.75 -18.43
CA SER A 357 -5.51 1.81 -19.49
C SER A 357 -5.91 2.55 -20.78
N GLU A 358 -6.67 3.64 -20.67
CA GLU A 358 -7.09 4.45 -21.83
C GLU A 358 -5.89 5.16 -22.51
N ILE A 359 -5.03 5.81 -21.70
CA ILE A 359 -3.82 6.48 -22.19
C ILE A 359 -2.86 5.46 -22.86
N SER A 360 -2.66 4.30 -22.21
CA SER A 360 -1.76 3.28 -22.75
C SER A 360 -2.28 2.63 -24.03
N ALA A 361 -3.60 2.43 -24.15
CA ALA A 361 -4.23 1.91 -25.36
C ALA A 361 -4.08 2.90 -26.51
N LYS A 362 -4.42 4.18 -26.31
CA LYS A 362 -4.27 5.26 -27.29
C LYS A 362 -2.81 5.37 -27.79
N LEU A 363 -1.86 5.29 -26.88
CA LEU A 363 -0.44 5.35 -27.22
C LEU A 363 0.02 4.11 -27.99
N SER A 364 -0.44 2.93 -27.59
CA SER A 364 -0.12 1.66 -28.25
C SER A 364 -0.63 1.62 -29.69
N GLU A 365 -1.83 2.14 -29.96
CA GLU A 365 -2.39 2.30 -31.31
C GLU A 365 -1.58 3.28 -32.15
N THR A 366 -1.26 4.47 -31.58
CA THR A 366 -0.51 5.52 -32.27
C THR A 366 0.91 5.08 -32.62
N LYS A 367 1.59 4.37 -31.73
CA LYS A 367 2.99 3.95 -31.87
C LYS A 367 3.15 2.54 -32.49
N LYS A 368 2.03 1.81 -32.69
CA LYS A 368 2.01 0.40 -33.14
C LYS A 368 2.84 -0.55 -32.30
N VAL A 369 2.89 -0.29 -30.98
CA VAL A 369 3.72 -1.03 -30.01
C VAL A 369 2.93 -1.22 -28.72
N SER A 370 2.92 -2.42 -28.13
CA SER A 370 2.26 -2.67 -26.85
C SER A 370 3.07 -2.06 -25.71
N LEU A 371 2.56 -0.99 -25.09
CA LEU A 371 3.19 -0.26 -23.99
C LEU A 371 2.45 -0.44 -22.64
N GLU A 372 1.30 -1.14 -22.64
CA GLU A 372 0.46 -1.27 -21.46
C GLU A 372 1.23 -1.82 -20.24
N GLY A 373 1.92 -2.95 -20.39
CA GLY A 373 2.68 -3.57 -19.28
C GLY A 373 3.77 -2.66 -18.73
N PHE A 374 4.46 -1.91 -19.59
CA PHE A 374 5.48 -0.95 -19.19
C PHE A 374 4.89 0.22 -18.40
N MET A 375 3.75 0.77 -18.84
CA MET A 375 3.07 1.88 -18.18
C MET A 375 2.56 1.50 -16.79
N PHE A 376 1.99 0.28 -16.62
CA PHE A 376 1.61 -0.24 -15.31
C PHE A 376 2.82 -0.51 -14.40
N GLY A 377 3.97 -0.90 -14.98
CA GLY A 377 5.23 -1.05 -14.23
C GLY A 377 5.70 0.29 -13.66
N ILE A 378 5.65 1.36 -14.46
CA ILE A 378 6.00 2.73 -14.01
C ILE A 378 5.02 3.21 -12.94
N GLN A 379 3.72 2.95 -13.09
CA GLN A 379 2.73 3.27 -12.07
C GLN A 379 3.08 2.63 -10.72
N GLY A 380 3.51 1.37 -10.73
CA GLY A 380 3.99 0.67 -9.52
C GLY A 380 5.21 1.34 -8.89
N MET A 381 6.17 1.82 -9.70
CA MET A 381 7.33 2.56 -9.23
C MET A 381 6.93 3.88 -8.55
N PHE A 382 6.05 4.66 -9.15
CA PHE A 382 5.55 5.89 -8.54
C PHE A 382 4.79 5.63 -7.23
N LEU A 383 4.04 4.52 -7.15
CA LEU A 383 3.37 4.12 -5.90
C LEU A 383 4.39 3.81 -4.79
N LYS A 384 5.49 3.11 -5.10
CA LYS A 384 6.57 2.83 -4.13
C LYS A 384 7.24 4.10 -3.64
N LEU A 385 7.50 5.06 -4.55
CA LEU A 385 8.03 6.38 -4.19
C LEU A 385 7.04 7.16 -3.31
N ALA A 386 5.74 7.07 -3.58
CA ALA A 386 4.72 7.71 -2.74
C ALA A 386 4.68 7.14 -1.32
N PHE A 387 4.92 5.83 -1.13
CA PHE A 387 5.09 5.24 0.21
C PHE A 387 6.34 5.77 0.92
N LEU A 388 7.45 5.96 0.19
CA LEU A 388 8.66 6.55 0.79
C LEU A 388 8.39 7.99 1.26
N VAL A 389 7.71 8.80 0.43
CA VAL A 389 7.33 10.18 0.81
C VAL A 389 6.46 10.16 2.07
N GLN A 390 5.45 9.29 2.15
CA GLN A 390 4.65 9.12 3.36
C GLN A 390 5.52 8.83 4.58
N GLN A 391 6.43 7.84 4.49
CA GLN A 391 7.27 7.43 5.62
C GLN A 391 8.20 8.56 6.08
N VAL A 392 8.78 9.33 5.15
CA VAL A 392 9.62 10.48 5.44
C VAL A 392 8.81 11.60 6.11
N VAL A 393 7.65 11.97 5.54
CA VAL A 393 6.77 13.00 6.08
C VAL A 393 6.30 12.63 7.49
N GLN A 394 5.81 11.43 7.69
CA GLN A 394 5.36 10.97 9.01
C GLN A 394 6.50 10.96 10.03
N SER A 395 7.63 10.36 9.71
CA SER A 395 8.75 10.25 10.64
C SER A 395 9.33 11.62 11.04
N THR A 396 9.22 12.65 10.18
CA THR A 396 9.78 13.98 10.46
C THR A 396 8.77 14.92 11.10
N LEU A 397 7.53 14.94 10.63
CA LEU A 397 6.56 15.97 10.99
C LEU A 397 5.62 15.55 12.14
N LEU A 398 5.41 14.25 12.39
CA LEU A 398 4.54 13.79 13.47
C LEU A 398 4.98 14.27 14.86
N VAL A 399 6.28 14.53 15.04
CA VAL A 399 6.84 15.02 16.31
C VAL A 399 6.82 16.55 16.45
N ALA A 400 6.22 17.27 15.50
CA ALA A 400 6.17 18.73 15.55
C ALA A 400 5.47 19.21 16.82
N GLY A 401 6.04 20.22 17.49
CA GLY A 401 5.51 20.77 18.74
C GLY A 401 5.77 19.92 19.99
N ASN A 402 6.42 18.76 19.87
CA ASN A 402 6.73 17.93 21.03
C ASN A 402 7.88 18.54 21.86
N GLN A 403 7.59 18.85 23.15
CA GLN A 403 8.58 19.29 24.13
C GLN A 403 8.99 18.15 25.09
N ASN A 404 8.19 17.09 25.17
CA ASN A 404 8.44 15.96 26.06
C ASN A 404 9.33 14.93 25.37
N VAL A 405 10.41 14.56 26.02
CA VAL A 405 11.37 13.56 25.51
C VAL A 405 11.31 12.33 26.41
N GLN A 406 10.80 11.22 25.87
CA GLN A 406 10.87 9.93 26.55
C GLN A 406 12.02 9.09 25.96
N ASN A 407 12.90 8.59 26.81
CA ASN A 407 14.10 7.84 26.39
C ASN A 407 14.96 8.56 25.32
N GLY A 408 15.02 9.89 25.36
CA GLY A 408 15.77 10.67 24.36
C GLY A 408 15.06 10.82 23.00
N VAL A 409 13.81 10.39 22.89
CA VAL A 409 13.01 10.42 21.66
C VAL A 409 11.69 11.16 21.88
N LYS A 410 11.29 11.96 20.89
CA LYS A 410 10.00 12.66 20.87
C LYS A 410 8.92 11.77 20.28
N GLY A 411 7.76 11.66 20.91
CA GLY A 411 6.58 10.99 20.38
C GLY A 411 5.79 11.87 19.40
N ALA A 412 4.81 11.29 18.72
CA ALA A 412 3.91 12.04 17.83
C ALA A 412 2.91 12.89 18.63
N THR A 413 2.54 14.06 18.09
CA THR A 413 1.67 15.04 18.74
C THR A 413 0.41 15.30 17.92
N GLU A 414 -0.62 15.91 18.54
CA GLU A 414 -1.80 16.40 17.82
C GLU A 414 -1.40 17.42 16.74
N LEU A 415 -0.49 18.35 17.07
CA LEU A 415 0.02 19.32 16.10
C LEU A 415 0.74 18.63 14.94
N GLY A 416 1.59 17.66 15.24
CA GLY A 416 2.30 16.88 14.23
C GLY A 416 1.36 16.20 13.25
N VAL A 417 0.31 15.55 13.74
CA VAL A 417 -0.72 14.92 12.90
C VAL A 417 -1.46 15.97 12.04
N LYS A 418 -1.80 17.13 12.58
CA LYS A 418 -2.43 18.20 11.81
C LYS A 418 -1.49 18.76 10.73
N VAL A 419 -0.21 18.88 11.01
CA VAL A 419 0.80 19.32 10.02
C VAL A 419 0.93 18.28 8.88
N THR A 420 0.95 16.98 9.17
CA THR A 420 0.97 15.96 8.12
C THR A 420 -0.29 15.96 7.27
N LEU A 421 -1.48 16.24 7.85
CA LEU A 421 -2.71 16.42 7.09
C LEU A 421 -2.67 17.68 6.18
N VAL A 422 -2.04 18.77 6.61
CA VAL A 422 -1.83 19.97 5.76
C VAL A 422 -0.94 19.62 4.57
N VAL A 423 0.12 18.84 4.78
CA VAL A 423 0.95 18.32 3.67
C VAL A 423 0.13 17.45 2.73
N ALA A 424 -0.70 16.55 3.25
CA ALA A 424 -1.58 15.73 2.42
C ALA A 424 -2.54 16.59 1.57
N LEU A 425 -3.13 17.63 2.14
CA LEU A 425 -3.98 18.60 1.43
C LEU A 425 -3.23 19.32 0.32
N ALA A 426 -2.02 19.80 0.58
CA ALA A 426 -1.19 20.45 -0.43
C ALA A 426 -0.89 19.49 -1.60
N LEU A 427 -0.56 18.22 -1.30
CA LEU A 427 -0.31 17.18 -2.31
C LEU A 427 -1.56 16.86 -3.13
N PHE A 428 -2.75 16.78 -2.51
CA PHE A 428 -4.02 16.64 -3.23
C PHE A 428 -4.30 17.84 -4.14
N GLY A 429 -4.00 19.08 -3.68
CA GLY A 429 -4.12 20.28 -4.50
C GLY A 429 -3.20 20.25 -5.73
N VAL A 430 -1.94 19.86 -5.54
CA VAL A 430 -0.97 19.69 -6.65
C VAL A 430 -1.43 18.58 -7.60
N SER A 431 -1.92 17.48 -7.10
CA SER A 431 -2.48 16.40 -7.91
C SER A 431 -3.68 16.86 -8.73
N LEU A 432 -4.61 17.60 -8.11
CA LEU A 432 -5.78 18.19 -8.77
C LEU A 432 -5.38 19.12 -9.92
N PHE A 433 -4.34 19.94 -9.71
CA PHE A 433 -3.79 20.79 -10.75
C PHE A 433 -3.31 19.99 -11.96
N PHE A 434 -2.52 18.91 -11.77
CA PHE A 434 -2.03 18.07 -12.86
C PHE A 434 -3.16 17.36 -13.59
N TYR A 435 -4.15 16.81 -12.88
CA TYR A 435 -5.31 16.17 -13.50
C TYR A 435 -6.22 17.15 -14.22
N ASN A 436 -6.25 18.42 -13.82
CA ASN A 436 -6.96 19.47 -14.57
C ASN A 436 -6.30 19.80 -15.92
N LEU A 437 -4.96 19.73 -15.98
CA LEU A 437 -4.21 19.96 -17.22
C LEU A 437 -4.23 18.76 -18.19
N LEU A 438 -4.53 17.56 -17.67
CA LEU A 438 -4.69 16.33 -18.46
C LEU A 438 -5.95 16.36 -19.30
#